data_300e696b01b5924584efc2e90267860a
#
_entry.id   300e696b01b5924584efc2e90267860a
#
_cell.length_a   1.000
_cell.length_b   1.000
_cell.length_c   1.000
_cell.angle_alpha   90.00
_cell.angle_beta   90.00
_cell.angle_gamma   90.00
#
_symmetry.space_group_name_H-M   'P 1'
#
loop_
_entity.id
_entity.type
_entity.pdbx_description
1 polymer ?
#
loop_
_entity_poly.entity_id
_entity_poly.type
_entity_poly.pdbx_seq_one_letter_code
_entity_poly.pdbx_strand_id
1 'polypeptide(L)'
;DARNGEQWGGRLTDAVKAFDERKFPDGLESAIKAIKAEGVERVWVWCAIAGYWLGVQSNAEIPTTIKFPAFSDGLIHNDPSTVREASLTSGMGIPDNPARFYEVFHGRLKAAGVDGLKVDAQAIVGSLGIADLFGQALSSSFAMRFEEGTCCMSHEPTLLKAKGRARNSRVRVRSSDDYYPDDVDSHLPFVLANIFNSVFLAGALGLRCDFDMFNSSGSEVQAMLRAVSGGAVYLSDDLSSQNTIDDRIIKRLSMNGRDCFGCEGTLLPSLDSLFGSGRDGERYGESLFLKAVNRNRFGGVVFVFNSICDGIAGWDRGRYCKSEEELNSDGKVRVRPDDVFSDDANTAQDWMMWDCKRRQLTVLMAEKRTKAEMGTALFDFDFEMLNSSASLPGFKANVIVVAPIFESSVAILGFVDLYNAQGPIISVDVISGSDDNFFNLIVEVEPACIGADVFFAVRSATVGRVEVVG
;
A
#
# COMPACT_ATOMS: atom_id res chain seq x y z
N ASP A 1 -23.03 -13.76 0.96
CA ASP A 1 -23.11 -14.87 0.04
C ASP A 1 -23.77 -14.44 -1.28
N ALA A 2 -22.96 -13.91 -2.16
CA ALA A 2 -23.40 -13.49 -3.48
C ALA A 2 -23.78 -14.69 -4.32
N ARG A 3 -25.04 -14.97 -4.46
CA ARG A 3 -25.53 -15.94 -5.39
C ARG A 3 -26.40 -15.29 -6.42
N ASN A 4 -26.15 -15.63 -7.68
CA ASN A 4 -27.01 -15.34 -8.81
C ASN A 4 -27.28 -13.86 -9.05
N GLY A 5 -26.29 -12.99 -8.98
CA GLY A 5 -26.46 -11.57 -9.27
C GLY A 5 -27.05 -10.73 -8.13
N GLU A 6 -27.33 -11.31 -6.97
CA GLU A 6 -27.76 -10.61 -5.75
C GLU A 6 -26.57 -10.15 -4.88
N GLN A 7 -25.45 -9.93 -5.50
CA GLN A 7 -24.15 -9.76 -4.86
C GLN A 7 -24.12 -8.62 -3.83
N TRP A 8 -24.94 -7.61 -4.02
CA TRP A 8 -24.94 -6.37 -3.26
C TRP A 8 -26.24 -6.11 -2.46
N GLY A 9 -27.13 -7.08 -2.37
CA GLY A 9 -28.45 -6.89 -1.85
C GLY A 9 -28.82 -7.63 -0.56
N GLY A 10 -27.85 -8.10 0.23
CA GLY A 10 -28.13 -8.91 1.39
C GLY A 10 -28.02 -8.17 2.72
N ARG A 11 -28.78 -8.64 3.72
CA ARG A 11 -28.61 -8.32 5.14
C ARG A 11 -27.93 -9.47 5.86
N LEU A 12 -27.12 -9.16 6.87
CA LEU A 12 -26.59 -10.16 7.78
C LEU A 12 -27.78 -10.79 8.54
N THR A 13 -28.07 -12.05 8.23
CA THR A 13 -29.17 -12.79 8.81
C THR A 13 -28.73 -13.49 10.11
N ASP A 14 -28.98 -14.77 10.23
CA ASP A 14 -28.64 -15.57 11.41
C ASP A 14 -27.13 -15.68 11.69
N ALA A 15 -26.28 -15.12 10.83
CA ALA A 15 -24.84 -15.05 11.06
C ALA A 15 -24.42 -14.31 12.35
N VAL A 16 -25.31 -13.50 12.91
CA VAL A 16 -25.13 -13.00 14.28
C VAL A 16 -25.28 -14.15 15.29
N LYS A 17 -25.95 -15.24 14.92
CA LYS A 17 -26.15 -16.43 15.77
C LYS A 17 -25.24 -17.60 15.39
N ALA A 18 -24.99 -17.80 14.10
CA ALA A 18 -24.20 -18.90 13.59
C ALA A 18 -23.46 -18.52 12.30
N PHE A 19 -22.45 -19.27 11.95
CA PHE A 19 -21.74 -19.15 10.66
C PHE A 19 -22.46 -19.96 9.58
N ASP A 20 -22.23 -19.63 8.30
CA ASP A 20 -22.81 -20.36 7.17
C ASP A 20 -22.35 -21.83 7.18
N GLU A 21 -23.22 -22.74 7.59
CA GLU A 21 -22.94 -24.17 7.71
C GLU A 21 -22.56 -24.83 6.39
N ARG A 22 -22.93 -24.24 5.26
CA ARG A 22 -22.56 -24.79 3.94
C ARG A 22 -21.12 -24.46 3.57
N LYS A 23 -20.61 -23.31 4.00
CA LYS A 23 -19.21 -22.89 3.81
C LYS A 23 -18.32 -23.43 4.91
N PHE A 24 -18.85 -23.51 6.11
CA PHE A 24 -18.15 -23.93 7.30
C PHE A 24 -18.95 -25.07 8.00
N PRO A 25 -19.01 -26.27 7.39
CA PRO A 25 -19.83 -27.38 7.94
C PRO A 25 -19.42 -27.77 9.36
N ASP A 26 -18.13 -27.63 9.69
CA ASP A 26 -17.58 -27.91 11.02
C ASP A 26 -17.39 -26.62 11.87
N GLY A 27 -18.00 -25.51 11.41
CA GLY A 27 -17.91 -24.21 12.05
C GLY A 27 -16.66 -23.40 11.64
N LEU A 28 -16.74 -22.08 11.79
CA LEU A 28 -15.64 -21.15 11.45
C LEU A 28 -14.38 -21.41 12.30
N GLU A 29 -14.55 -21.81 13.56
CA GLU A 29 -13.42 -22.15 14.45
C GLU A 29 -12.57 -23.27 13.88
N SER A 30 -13.19 -24.33 13.38
CA SER A 30 -12.50 -25.46 12.78
C SER A 30 -11.74 -25.04 11.51
N ALA A 31 -12.35 -24.22 10.66
CA ALA A 31 -11.72 -23.69 9.47
C ALA A 31 -10.50 -22.83 9.83
N ILE A 32 -10.60 -21.95 10.82
CA ILE A 32 -9.48 -21.10 11.27
C ILE A 32 -8.36 -21.97 11.86
N LYS A 33 -8.67 -22.98 12.65
CA LYS A 33 -7.67 -23.92 13.18
C LYS A 33 -6.93 -24.65 12.05
N ALA A 34 -7.65 -25.10 11.01
CA ALA A 34 -7.04 -25.75 9.86
C ALA A 34 -6.10 -24.80 9.11
N ILE A 35 -6.52 -23.56 8.85
CA ILE A 35 -5.69 -22.54 8.19
C ILE A 35 -4.42 -22.26 9.01
N LYS A 36 -4.53 -22.11 10.34
CA LYS A 36 -3.38 -21.88 11.21
C LYS A 36 -2.44 -23.08 11.31
N ALA A 37 -2.96 -24.29 11.16
CA ALA A 37 -2.12 -25.50 11.12
C ALA A 37 -1.20 -25.57 9.89
N GLU A 38 -1.56 -24.88 8.79
CA GLU A 38 -0.72 -24.72 7.61
C GLU A 38 0.35 -23.63 7.75
N GLY A 39 0.51 -23.04 8.94
CA GLY A 39 1.52 -22.03 9.23
C GLY A 39 1.05 -20.58 9.08
N VAL A 40 -0.24 -20.35 8.87
CA VAL A 40 -0.82 -18.99 8.86
C VAL A 40 -0.94 -18.49 10.30
N GLU A 41 -0.23 -17.43 10.62
CA GLU A 41 -0.20 -16.89 12.00
C GLU A 41 -1.50 -16.19 12.37
N ARG A 42 -2.13 -15.45 11.43
CA ARG A 42 -3.29 -14.60 11.69
C ARG A 42 -4.34 -14.74 10.59
N VAL A 43 -5.59 -14.83 11.01
CA VAL A 43 -6.75 -14.93 10.13
C VAL A 43 -7.65 -13.72 10.34
N TRP A 44 -7.92 -12.98 9.27
CA TRP A 44 -8.82 -11.84 9.29
C TRP A 44 -10.11 -12.14 8.54
N VAL A 45 -11.20 -11.49 8.96
CA VAL A 45 -12.51 -11.62 8.32
C VAL A 45 -12.97 -10.27 7.79
N TRP A 46 -13.59 -10.30 6.62
CA TRP A 46 -14.28 -9.15 6.06
C TRP A 46 -15.68 -8.99 6.67
N CYS A 47 -16.07 -7.77 6.97
CA CYS A 47 -17.44 -7.39 7.30
C CYS A 47 -17.71 -5.95 6.87
N ALA A 48 -18.97 -5.63 6.54
CA ALA A 48 -19.37 -4.23 6.44
C ALA A 48 -19.55 -3.62 7.82
N ILE A 49 -19.50 -2.28 7.92
CA ILE A 49 -19.61 -1.57 9.20
C ILE A 49 -20.91 -1.90 9.93
N ALA A 50 -22.02 -2.08 9.21
CA ALA A 50 -23.30 -2.50 9.76
C ALA A 50 -23.55 -4.03 9.61
N GLY A 51 -22.50 -4.83 9.53
CA GLY A 51 -22.55 -6.27 9.41
C GLY A 51 -22.44 -6.79 7.98
N TYR A 52 -23.32 -6.40 7.08
CA TYR A 52 -23.28 -6.72 5.65
C TYR A 52 -23.73 -5.50 4.82
N TRP A 53 -23.78 -5.63 3.50
CA TRP A 53 -24.07 -4.52 2.59
C TRP A 53 -25.36 -3.76 2.91
N LEU A 54 -26.45 -4.45 3.22
CA LEU A 54 -27.70 -3.83 3.66
C LEU A 54 -27.94 -3.92 5.18
N GLY A 55 -26.86 -4.04 5.94
CA GLY A 55 -26.93 -4.08 7.40
C GLY A 55 -27.34 -5.45 7.95
N VAL A 56 -28.11 -5.47 9.03
CA VAL A 56 -28.49 -6.65 9.79
C VAL A 56 -30.00 -6.88 9.72
N GLN A 57 -30.41 -8.13 9.66
CA GLN A 57 -31.82 -8.49 9.86
C GLN A 57 -32.16 -8.44 11.34
N SER A 58 -33.30 -7.83 11.67
CA SER A 58 -33.77 -7.73 13.06
C SER A 58 -34.04 -9.10 13.68
N ASN A 59 -33.58 -9.26 14.91
CA ASN A 59 -33.92 -10.41 15.75
C ASN A 59 -34.01 -10.00 17.23
N ALA A 60 -34.40 -10.92 18.12
CA ALA A 60 -34.58 -10.62 19.53
C ALA A 60 -33.28 -10.16 20.25
N GLU A 61 -32.13 -10.61 19.79
CA GLU A 61 -30.84 -10.24 20.38
C GLU A 61 -30.31 -8.89 19.84
N ILE A 62 -30.56 -8.63 18.54
CA ILE A 62 -30.13 -7.42 17.82
C ILE A 62 -31.35 -6.80 17.13
N PRO A 63 -32.16 -6.02 17.86
CA PRO A 63 -33.22 -5.22 17.26
C PRO A 63 -32.64 -4.23 16.27
N THR A 64 -33.27 -4.10 15.09
CA THR A 64 -32.81 -3.20 14.02
C THR A 64 -33.95 -2.38 13.46
N THR A 65 -33.65 -1.14 13.10
CA THR A 65 -34.54 -0.24 12.35
C THR A 65 -34.08 -0.12 10.91
N ILE A 66 -35.01 -0.17 9.97
CA ILE A 66 -34.69 0.11 8.56
C ILE A 66 -34.52 1.61 8.39
N LYS A 67 -33.35 2.01 7.90
CA LYS A 67 -33.01 3.41 7.58
C LYS A 67 -32.63 3.52 6.10
N PHE A 68 -32.96 4.66 5.53
CA PHE A 68 -32.61 4.97 4.15
C PHE A 68 -31.51 6.04 4.13
N PRO A 69 -30.41 5.82 3.41
CA PRO A 69 -29.35 6.80 3.26
C PRO A 69 -29.83 8.02 2.48
N ALA A 70 -29.29 9.19 2.80
CA ALA A 70 -29.49 10.41 2.04
C ALA A 70 -28.16 10.83 1.42
N PHE A 71 -28.13 10.90 0.09
CA PHE A 71 -26.98 11.39 -0.66
C PHE A 71 -27.23 12.83 -1.10
N SER A 72 -26.18 13.66 -1.10
CA SER A 72 -26.27 15.01 -1.61
C SER A 72 -26.35 15.03 -3.13
N ASP A 73 -26.97 16.07 -3.68
CA ASP A 73 -27.03 16.27 -5.15
C ASP A 73 -25.61 16.33 -5.76
N GLY A 74 -24.64 16.89 -5.03
CA GLY A 74 -23.25 16.95 -5.46
C GLY A 74 -22.60 15.56 -5.56
N LEU A 75 -22.88 14.67 -4.62
CA LEU A 75 -22.39 13.29 -4.68
C LEU A 75 -23.02 12.55 -5.86
N ILE A 76 -24.34 12.65 -6.02
CA ILE A 76 -25.08 12.02 -7.13
C ILE A 76 -24.58 12.53 -8.48
N HIS A 77 -24.26 13.84 -8.56
CA HIS A 77 -23.74 14.43 -9.79
C HIS A 77 -22.33 13.92 -10.14
N ASN A 78 -21.46 13.82 -9.14
CA ASN A 78 -20.06 13.40 -9.33
C ASN A 78 -19.92 11.87 -9.45
N ASP A 79 -20.83 11.12 -8.83
CA ASP A 79 -20.88 9.67 -8.88
C ASP A 79 -22.32 9.19 -9.12
N PRO A 80 -22.76 9.16 -10.38
CA PRO A 80 -24.11 8.69 -10.73
C PRO A 80 -24.40 7.25 -10.34
N SER A 81 -23.38 6.44 -10.02
CA SER A 81 -23.59 5.06 -9.57
C SER A 81 -24.31 4.99 -8.22
N THR A 82 -24.21 6.04 -7.41
CA THR A 82 -24.89 6.11 -6.09
C THR A 82 -26.40 5.93 -6.18
N VAL A 83 -27.04 6.32 -7.27
CA VAL A 83 -28.50 6.12 -7.46
C VAL A 83 -28.88 4.66 -7.68
N ARG A 84 -27.91 3.79 -7.99
CA ARG A 84 -28.12 2.35 -8.19
C ARG A 84 -27.93 1.55 -6.91
N GLU A 85 -27.52 2.22 -5.83
CA GLU A 85 -27.30 1.57 -4.55
C GLU A 85 -28.59 0.92 -4.02
N ALA A 86 -28.53 -0.38 -3.77
CA ALA A 86 -29.67 -1.13 -3.24
C ALA A 86 -30.18 -0.58 -1.89
N SER A 87 -29.33 0.11 -1.14
CA SER A 87 -29.67 0.78 0.11
C SER A 87 -30.72 1.89 -0.03
N LEU A 88 -30.77 2.56 -1.20
CA LEU A 88 -31.79 3.60 -1.48
C LEU A 88 -33.21 3.03 -1.65
N THR A 89 -33.31 1.82 -2.19
CA THR A 89 -34.61 1.19 -2.47
C THR A 89 -35.08 0.26 -1.36
N SER A 90 -34.15 -0.52 -0.80
CA SER A 90 -34.45 -1.54 0.22
C SER A 90 -34.20 -1.08 1.64
N GLY A 91 -33.52 0.06 1.82
CA GLY A 91 -33.05 0.54 3.09
C GLY A 91 -32.02 -0.38 3.75
N MET A 92 -31.40 0.10 4.81
CA MET A 92 -30.42 -0.63 5.60
C MET A 92 -30.97 -1.03 6.94
N GLY A 93 -30.77 -2.27 7.36
CA GLY A 93 -31.07 -2.75 8.71
C GLY A 93 -29.97 -2.27 9.68
N ILE A 94 -30.25 -1.22 10.41
CA ILE A 94 -29.31 -0.61 11.34
C ILE A 94 -29.62 -1.08 12.76
N PRO A 95 -28.65 -1.72 13.47
CA PRO A 95 -28.82 -2.09 14.86
C PRO A 95 -29.19 -0.88 15.70
N ASP A 96 -30.26 -0.99 16.48
CA ASP A 96 -30.72 0.09 17.37
C ASP A 96 -29.68 0.41 18.45
N ASN A 97 -28.87 -0.58 18.83
CA ASN A 97 -27.75 -0.44 19.73
C ASN A 97 -26.44 -0.99 19.07
N PRO A 98 -25.67 -0.16 18.40
CA PRO A 98 -24.41 -0.58 17.76
C PRO A 98 -23.40 -1.18 18.74
N ALA A 99 -23.33 -0.72 19.98
CA ALA A 99 -22.41 -1.27 20.98
C ALA A 99 -22.77 -2.73 21.30
N ARG A 100 -24.06 -3.03 21.50
CA ARG A 100 -24.51 -4.40 21.68
C ARG A 100 -24.30 -5.28 20.47
N PHE A 101 -24.55 -4.72 19.27
CA PHE A 101 -24.28 -5.42 18.01
C PHE A 101 -22.81 -5.87 17.94
N TYR A 102 -21.86 -4.96 18.13
CA TYR A 102 -20.44 -5.31 18.06
C TYR A 102 -20.00 -6.21 19.22
N GLU A 103 -20.60 -6.08 20.40
CA GLU A 103 -20.34 -7.00 21.51
C GLU A 103 -20.65 -8.44 21.10
N VAL A 104 -21.81 -8.67 20.50
CA VAL A 104 -22.25 -10.00 20.06
C VAL A 104 -21.44 -10.46 18.83
N PHE A 105 -21.39 -9.65 17.79
CA PHE A 105 -20.79 -10.00 16.51
C PHE A 105 -19.29 -10.21 16.63
N HIS A 106 -18.55 -9.24 17.13
CA HIS A 106 -17.11 -9.33 17.33
C HIS A 106 -16.76 -10.37 18.41
N GLY A 107 -17.60 -10.52 19.44
CA GLY A 107 -17.41 -11.55 20.45
C GLY A 107 -17.40 -12.96 19.85
N ARG A 108 -18.31 -13.24 18.93
CA ARG A 108 -18.35 -14.53 18.21
C ARG A 108 -17.17 -14.74 17.29
N LEU A 109 -16.79 -13.73 16.52
CA LEU A 109 -15.61 -13.80 15.66
C LEU A 109 -14.35 -14.06 16.48
N LYS A 110 -14.18 -13.38 17.59
CA LYS A 110 -13.05 -13.60 18.52
C LYS A 110 -13.06 -14.98 19.13
N ALA A 111 -14.21 -15.47 19.55
CA ALA A 111 -14.37 -16.83 20.09
C ALA A 111 -14.05 -17.91 19.06
N ALA A 112 -14.33 -17.65 17.78
CA ALA A 112 -13.95 -18.54 16.67
C ALA A 112 -12.44 -18.48 16.31
N GLY A 113 -11.65 -17.62 16.96
CA GLY A 113 -10.21 -17.53 16.73
C GLY A 113 -9.79 -16.51 15.66
N VAL A 114 -10.68 -15.60 15.25
CA VAL A 114 -10.38 -14.48 14.34
C VAL A 114 -9.41 -13.52 15.02
N ASP A 115 -8.35 -13.12 14.31
CA ASP A 115 -7.30 -12.24 14.83
C ASP A 115 -7.50 -10.78 14.43
N GLY A 116 -8.15 -10.51 13.30
CA GLY A 116 -8.37 -9.15 12.81
C GLY A 116 -9.58 -9.00 11.89
N LEU A 117 -9.89 -7.76 11.55
CA LEU A 117 -11.05 -7.43 10.71
C LEU A 117 -10.65 -6.54 9.52
N LYS A 118 -11.28 -6.82 8.37
CA LYS A 118 -11.38 -5.88 7.25
C LYS A 118 -12.79 -5.30 7.26
N VAL A 119 -12.93 -4.02 7.68
CA VAL A 119 -14.23 -3.35 7.85
C VAL A 119 -14.50 -2.46 6.63
N ASP A 120 -15.57 -2.75 5.93
CA ASP A 120 -15.99 -2.12 4.68
C ASP A 120 -17.25 -1.26 4.82
N ALA A 121 -17.64 -0.58 3.73
CA ALA A 121 -18.87 0.21 3.60
C ALA A 121 -19.03 1.28 4.69
N GLN A 122 -17.97 1.96 5.08
CA GLN A 122 -17.98 2.87 6.24
C GLN A 122 -18.69 4.20 5.96
N ALA A 123 -18.65 4.72 4.72
CA ALA A 123 -19.29 5.98 4.38
C ALA A 123 -20.81 5.96 4.52
N ILE A 124 -21.41 4.78 4.44
CA ILE A 124 -22.86 4.66 4.53
C ILE A 124 -23.42 5.15 5.88
N VAL A 125 -22.67 5.01 6.97
CA VAL A 125 -23.13 5.50 8.28
C VAL A 125 -23.15 7.03 8.35
N GLY A 126 -22.31 7.70 7.56
CA GLY A 126 -22.35 9.15 7.37
C GLY A 126 -23.64 9.59 6.66
N SER A 127 -24.00 8.93 5.56
CA SER A 127 -25.21 9.20 4.80
C SER A 127 -26.51 8.88 5.58
N LEU A 128 -26.39 8.07 6.63
CA LEU A 128 -27.48 7.76 7.56
C LEU A 128 -27.52 8.69 8.79
N GLY A 129 -26.55 9.59 8.94
CA GLY A 129 -26.45 10.49 10.10
C GLY A 129 -26.09 9.82 11.43
N ILE A 130 -25.45 8.64 11.38
CA ILE A 130 -25.15 7.81 12.57
C ILE A 130 -23.66 7.50 12.73
N ALA A 131 -22.79 8.25 12.04
CA ALA A 131 -21.35 8.00 12.01
C ALA A 131 -20.69 8.02 13.40
N ASP A 132 -21.01 9.00 14.26
CA ASP A 132 -20.42 9.12 15.58
C ASP A 132 -20.76 7.92 16.47
N LEU A 133 -22.02 7.47 16.43
CA LEU A 133 -22.51 6.35 17.24
C LEU A 133 -21.83 5.04 16.83
N PHE A 134 -21.77 4.77 15.52
CA PHE A 134 -21.11 3.58 15.00
C PHE A 134 -19.59 3.63 15.20
N GLY A 135 -18.98 4.81 14.98
CA GLY A 135 -17.54 5.01 15.15
C GLY A 135 -17.05 4.73 16.55
N GLN A 136 -17.76 5.23 17.57
CA GLN A 136 -17.44 4.97 18.98
C GLN A 136 -17.60 3.49 19.34
N ALA A 137 -18.73 2.89 18.94
CA ALA A 137 -19.02 1.50 19.24
C ALA A 137 -18.02 0.55 18.56
N LEU A 138 -17.72 0.77 17.27
CA LEU A 138 -16.74 -0.02 16.52
C LEU A 138 -15.35 0.11 17.14
N SER A 139 -14.88 1.33 17.38
CA SER A 139 -13.53 1.57 17.92
C SER A 139 -13.34 0.93 19.28
N SER A 140 -14.35 1.03 20.17
CA SER A 140 -14.30 0.43 21.50
C SER A 140 -14.28 -1.10 21.43
N SER A 141 -15.16 -1.68 20.63
CA SER A 141 -15.23 -3.13 20.48
C SER A 141 -14.00 -3.72 19.79
N PHE A 142 -13.47 -3.01 18.79
CA PHE A 142 -12.24 -3.39 18.09
C PHE A 142 -11.04 -3.41 19.04
N ALA A 143 -10.83 -2.31 19.77
CA ALA A 143 -9.70 -2.18 20.69
C ALA A 143 -9.68 -3.25 21.80
N MET A 144 -10.85 -3.74 22.21
CA MET A 144 -10.95 -4.81 23.21
C MET A 144 -10.65 -6.21 22.66
N ARG A 145 -10.80 -6.44 21.36
CA ARG A 145 -10.84 -7.81 20.79
C ARG A 145 -9.83 -8.09 19.71
N PHE A 146 -9.42 -7.06 18.98
CA PHE A 146 -8.56 -7.20 17.81
C PHE A 146 -7.37 -6.25 17.88
N GLU A 147 -6.20 -6.74 17.51
CA GLU A 147 -4.97 -5.94 17.49
C GLU A 147 -4.74 -5.29 16.13
N GLU A 148 -5.22 -5.89 15.06
CA GLU A 148 -4.96 -5.48 13.70
C GLU A 148 -6.22 -5.47 12.86
N GLY A 149 -6.21 -4.62 11.84
CA GLY A 149 -7.29 -4.54 10.88
C GLY A 149 -7.04 -3.57 9.76
N THR A 150 -7.89 -3.60 8.75
CA THR A 150 -7.91 -2.61 7.69
C THR A 150 -9.32 -2.07 7.50
N CYS A 151 -9.40 -0.84 7.10
CA CYS A 151 -10.63 -0.18 6.70
C CYS A 151 -10.65 -0.09 5.20
N CYS A 152 -11.61 -0.78 4.61
CA CYS A 152 -11.86 -0.82 3.20
C CYS A 152 -12.73 0.36 2.80
N MET A 153 -12.43 0.95 1.67
CA MET A 153 -13.21 1.96 0.93
C MET A 153 -14.11 2.93 1.70
N SER A 154 -14.33 4.11 1.16
CA SER A 154 -15.34 5.06 1.61
C SER A 154 -15.25 5.37 3.11
N HIS A 155 -14.15 5.97 3.54
CA HIS A 155 -13.90 6.26 4.95
C HIS A 155 -14.82 7.35 5.49
N GLU A 156 -15.46 7.06 6.60
CA GLU A 156 -16.17 8.06 7.37
C GLU A 156 -15.19 8.96 8.14
N PRO A 157 -15.20 10.29 7.96
CA PRO A 157 -14.26 11.19 8.61
C PRO A 157 -14.23 11.09 10.15
N THR A 158 -15.36 10.81 10.75
CA THR A 158 -15.46 10.64 12.21
C THR A 158 -14.70 9.41 12.69
N LEU A 159 -14.76 8.31 11.92
CA LEU A 159 -14.01 7.09 12.21
C LEU A 159 -12.52 7.29 12.02
N LEU A 160 -12.09 8.06 11.02
CA LEU A 160 -10.70 8.42 10.81
C LEU A 160 -10.13 9.21 12.00
N LYS A 161 -10.90 10.17 12.55
CA LYS A 161 -10.49 10.91 13.75
C LYS A 161 -10.30 10.00 14.96
N ALA A 162 -11.20 9.06 15.17
CA ALA A 162 -11.09 8.09 16.26
C ALA A 162 -9.84 7.21 16.13
N LYS A 163 -9.50 6.81 14.90
CA LYS A 163 -8.31 6.00 14.57
C LYS A 163 -6.99 6.78 14.68
N GLY A 164 -6.95 8.01 14.21
CA GLY A 164 -5.76 8.87 14.24
C GLY A 164 -5.27 9.21 15.66
N ARG A 165 -6.13 9.12 16.67
CA ARG A 165 -5.73 9.25 18.09
C ARG A 165 -4.93 8.06 18.61
N ALA A 166 -5.05 6.91 17.98
CA ALA A 166 -4.28 5.71 18.31
C ALA A 166 -3.02 5.63 17.41
N ARG A 167 -2.03 6.50 17.64
CA ARG A 167 -0.75 6.51 16.90
C ARG A 167 -0.03 5.14 16.86
N ASN A 168 -0.38 4.21 17.74
CA ASN A 168 0.10 2.84 17.78
C ASN A 168 -0.91 1.82 17.22
N SER A 169 -1.98 2.28 16.57
CA SER A 169 -2.97 1.38 16.00
C SER A 169 -2.37 0.62 14.81
N ARG A 170 -2.42 -0.69 14.86
CA ARG A 170 -2.11 -1.58 13.73
C ARG A 170 -3.24 -1.61 12.69
N VAL A 171 -4.11 -0.60 12.71
CA VAL A 171 -5.20 -0.44 11.74
C VAL A 171 -4.69 0.36 10.55
N ARG A 172 -4.86 -0.20 9.38
CA ARG A 172 -4.57 0.44 8.09
C ARG A 172 -5.83 0.99 7.45
N VAL A 173 -5.67 1.91 6.52
CA VAL A 173 -6.78 2.57 5.81
C VAL A 173 -6.54 2.45 4.31
N ARG A 174 -7.51 1.95 3.58
CA ARG A 174 -7.47 1.94 2.12
C ARG A 174 -7.35 3.37 1.60
N SER A 175 -6.45 3.56 0.66
CA SER A 175 -6.19 4.86 0.04
C SER A 175 -6.75 4.97 -1.38
N SER A 176 -7.34 3.90 -1.90
CA SER A 176 -7.95 3.83 -3.24
C SER A 176 -9.25 3.04 -3.21
N ASP A 177 -9.92 3.00 -4.34
CA ASP A 177 -10.92 1.99 -4.68
C ASP A 177 -10.30 0.58 -4.74
N ASP A 178 -11.10 -0.47 -4.99
CA ASP A 178 -10.60 -1.83 -5.13
C ASP A 178 -9.66 -1.95 -6.33
N TYR A 179 -8.65 -2.80 -6.18
CA TYR A 179 -7.82 -3.19 -7.29
C TYR A 179 -8.52 -4.26 -8.14
N TYR A 180 -8.66 -3.99 -9.42
CA TYR A 180 -9.28 -4.89 -10.40
C TYR A 180 -8.21 -5.47 -11.33
N PRO A 181 -7.72 -6.71 -11.08
CA PRO A 181 -6.62 -7.30 -11.85
C PRO A 181 -6.88 -7.38 -13.34
N ASP A 182 -8.12 -7.69 -13.71
CA ASP A 182 -8.55 -7.90 -15.11
C ASP A 182 -8.97 -6.59 -15.83
N ASP A 183 -9.07 -5.48 -15.10
CA ASP A 183 -9.42 -4.18 -15.64
C ASP A 183 -8.19 -3.29 -15.73
N VAL A 184 -7.48 -3.46 -16.81
CA VAL A 184 -6.21 -2.78 -17.08
C VAL A 184 -6.33 -1.25 -17.13
N ASP A 185 -7.46 -0.73 -17.55
CA ASP A 185 -7.72 0.72 -17.62
C ASP A 185 -7.84 1.33 -16.21
N SER A 186 -8.18 0.53 -15.20
CA SER A 186 -8.26 0.95 -13.81
C SER A 186 -6.89 1.07 -13.10
N HIS A 187 -5.84 0.47 -13.65
CA HIS A 187 -4.57 0.33 -12.92
C HIS A 187 -3.84 1.65 -12.69
N LEU A 188 -3.79 2.55 -13.67
CA LEU A 188 -3.16 3.86 -13.48
C LEU A 188 -3.96 4.76 -12.54
N PRO A 189 -5.28 4.94 -12.71
CA PRO A 189 -6.11 5.62 -11.71
C PRO A 189 -5.95 5.08 -10.30
N PHE A 190 -5.86 3.76 -10.15
CA PHE A 190 -5.63 3.11 -8.87
C PHE A 190 -4.29 3.54 -8.23
N VAL A 191 -3.20 3.56 -9.01
CA VAL A 191 -1.88 4.01 -8.53
C VAL A 191 -1.91 5.47 -8.11
N LEU A 192 -2.51 6.34 -8.93
CA LEU A 192 -2.68 7.76 -8.65
C LEU A 192 -3.49 7.97 -7.37
N ALA A 193 -4.64 7.32 -7.23
CA ALA A 193 -5.48 7.42 -6.05
C ALA A 193 -4.71 7.03 -4.78
N ASN A 194 -3.99 5.91 -4.80
CA ASN A 194 -3.19 5.47 -3.65
C ASN A 194 -2.15 6.52 -3.25
N ILE A 195 -1.36 7.01 -4.20
CA ILE A 195 -0.25 7.92 -3.93
C ILE A 195 -0.77 9.29 -3.46
N PHE A 196 -1.75 9.87 -4.16
CA PHE A 196 -2.21 11.22 -3.85
C PHE A 196 -3.12 11.28 -2.62
N ASN A 197 -3.99 10.30 -2.40
CA ASN A 197 -4.79 10.23 -1.18
C ASN A 197 -3.95 10.01 0.08
N SER A 198 -2.78 9.38 -0.05
CA SER A 198 -1.84 9.21 1.05
C SER A 198 -1.35 10.53 1.63
N VAL A 199 -1.35 11.63 0.86
CA VAL A 199 -1.03 12.99 1.36
C VAL A 199 -1.97 13.38 2.51
N PHE A 200 -3.25 13.08 2.38
CA PHE A 200 -4.24 13.37 3.43
C PHE A 200 -4.25 12.30 4.51
N LEU A 201 -4.28 11.03 4.12
CA LEU A 201 -4.43 9.93 5.07
C LEU A 201 -3.18 9.74 5.93
N ALA A 202 -2.02 9.66 5.32
CA ALA A 202 -0.76 9.47 6.03
C ALA A 202 -0.13 10.83 6.42
N GLY A 203 0.00 11.75 5.48
CA GLY A 203 0.68 13.03 5.73
C GLY A 203 -0.04 13.91 6.74
N ALA A 204 -1.35 14.16 6.54
CA ALA A 204 -2.11 15.04 7.41
C ALA A 204 -2.70 14.34 8.64
N LEU A 205 -3.18 13.10 8.51
CA LEU A 205 -3.86 12.38 9.59
C LEU A 205 -2.98 11.37 10.33
N GLY A 206 -1.77 11.07 9.82
CA GLY A 206 -0.82 10.14 10.43
C GLY A 206 -1.29 8.68 10.40
N LEU A 207 -2.15 8.31 9.46
CA LEU A 207 -2.67 6.97 9.32
C LEU A 207 -1.70 6.11 8.48
N ARG A 208 -1.76 4.80 8.66
CA ARG A 208 -1.07 3.86 7.78
C ARG A 208 -1.98 3.52 6.60
N CYS A 209 -1.51 3.74 5.39
CA CYS A 209 -2.27 3.43 4.19
C CYS A 209 -2.18 1.95 3.82
N ASP A 210 -3.26 1.46 3.24
CA ASP A 210 -3.39 0.14 2.64
C ASP A 210 -3.61 0.33 1.13
N PHE A 211 -2.68 -0.18 0.34
CA PHE A 211 -2.70 -0.06 -1.13
C PHE A 211 -3.38 -1.25 -1.80
N ASP A 212 -4.22 -1.97 -1.06
CA ASP A 212 -4.99 -3.13 -1.51
C ASP A 212 -4.15 -4.33 -1.97
N MET A 213 -4.84 -5.43 -2.23
CA MET A 213 -4.27 -6.66 -2.79
C MET A 213 -3.79 -6.46 -4.22
N PHE A 214 -3.05 -7.44 -4.75
CA PHE A 214 -2.74 -7.56 -6.17
C PHE A 214 -2.49 -9.03 -6.54
N ASN A 215 -2.44 -9.31 -7.84
CA ASN A 215 -2.09 -10.64 -8.35
C ASN A 215 -0.64 -10.62 -8.83
N SER A 216 0.18 -11.56 -8.37
CA SER A 216 1.59 -11.64 -8.76
C SER A 216 1.76 -11.92 -10.25
N SER A 217 0.84 -12.70 -10.83
CA SER A 217 0.82 -13.01 -12.26
C SER A 217 0.40 -11.83 -13.15
N GLY A 218 -0.20 -10.78 -12.57
CA GLY A 218 -0.83 -9.71 -13.34
C GLY A 218 0.08 -8.52 -13.65
N SER A 219 0.93 -8.08 -12.72
CA SER A 219 1.71 -6.85 -12.93
C SER A 219 2.89 -6.69 -11.97
N GLU A 220 4.09 -6.64 -12.52
CA GLU A 220 5.31 -6.30 -11.76
C GLU A 220 5.23 -4.89 -11.17
N VAL A 221 4.58 -3.95 -11.83
CA VAL A 221 4.39 -2.58 -11.35
C VAL A 221 3.61 -2.56 -10.05
N GLN A 222 2.57 -3.38 -9.95
CA GLN A 222 1.76 -3.49 -8.75
C GLN A 222 2.55 -4.11 -7.58
N ALA A 223 3.44 -5.05 -7.87
CA ALA A 223 4.36 -5.60 -6.89
C ALA A 223 5.35 -4.55 -6.37
N MET A 224 5.99 -3.80 -7.28
CA MET A 224 6.89 -2.69 -6.93
C MET A 224 6.18 -1.65 -6.05
N LEU A 225 4.95 -1.26 -6.43
CA LEU A 225 4.17 -0.29 -5.67
C LEU A 225 3.94 -0.75 -4.22
N ARG A 226 3.51 -2.03 -4.01
CA ARG A 226 3.28 -2.56 -2.65
C ARG A 226 4.58 -2.69 -1.87
N ALA A 227 5.67 -3.12 -2.49
CA ALA A 227 6.96 -3.26 -1.83
C ALA A 227 7.44 -1.95 -1.19
N VAL A 228 7.17 -0.81 -1.85
CA VAL A 228 7.62 0.52 -1.38
C VAL A 228 6.51 1.35 -0.74
N SER A 229 5.27 0.85 -0.68
CA SER A 229 4.12 1.57 -0.13
C SER A 229 4.24 1.88 1.36
N GLY A 230 4.96 1.04 2.12
CA GLY A 230 4.96 1.03 3.59
C GLY A 230 3.70 0.42 4.20
N GLY A 231 2.78 -0.05 3.36
CA GLY A 231 1.55 -0.75 3.74
C GLY A 231 1.72 -2.28 3.81
N ALA A 232 0.60 -2.97 3.91
CA ALA A 232 0.57 -4.42 3.80
C ALA A 232 0.81 -4.87 2.36
N VAL A 233 1.48 -6.01 2.21
CA VAL A 233 1.64 -6.71 0.93
C VAL A 233 0.82 -7.98 1.01
N TYR A 234 -0.24 -8.10 0.22
CA TYR A 234 -1.06 -9.29 0.19
C TYR A 234 -1.54 -9.62 -1.22
N LEU A 235 -1.48 -10.91 -1.51
CA LEU A 235 -1.75 -11.50 -2.81
C LEU A 235 -3.18 -12.02 -2.87
N SER A 236 -3.74 -11.96 -4.07
CA SER A 236 -5.08 -12.45 -4.39
C SER A 236 -5.05 -13.30 -5.66
N ASP A 237 -3.95 -14.04 -5.85
CA ASP A 237 -3.82 -14.96 -6.98
C ASP A 237 -4.82 -16.11 -6.87
N ASP A 238 -5.35 -16.55 -8.01
CA ASP A 238 -6.25 -17.69 -8.07
C ASP A 238 -5.46 -19.00 -7.99
N LEU A 239 -5.53 -19.69 -6.86
CA LEU A 239 -4.83 -20.95 -6.62
C LEU A 239 -5.47 -22.15 -7.33
N SER A 240 -6.59 -21.99 -8.03
CA SER A 240 -7.25 -23.06 -8.77
C SER A 240 -6.67 -23.30 -10.16
N SER A 241 -5.92 -22.36 -10.72
CA SER A 241 -5.28 -22.46 -12.03
C SER A 241 -3.80 -22.87 -11.92
N GLN A 242 -3.25 -23.49 -12.97
CA GLN A 242 -1.87 -24.03 -12.93
C GLN A 242 -0.74 -22.97 -13.03
N ASN A 243 -1.07 -21.68 -13.24
CA ASN A 243 -0.10 -20.60 -13.46
C ASN A 243 -0.39 -19.38 -12.59
N THR A 244 -0.63 -19.60 -11.31
CA THR A 244 -1.26 -18.57 -10.46
C THR A 244 -0.29 -17.63 -9.78
N ILE A 245 0.86 -18.12 -9.36
CA ILE A 245 1.84 -17.32 -8.61
C ILE A 245 3.09 -17.13 -9.45
N ASP A 246 3.53 -15.90 -9.64
CA ASP A 246 4.82 -15.63 -10.27
C ASP A 246 5.94 -15.63 -9.22
N ASP A 247 6.67 -16.73 -9.16
CA ASP A 247 7.79 -16.92 -8.23
C ASP A 247 8.88 -15.83 -8.37
N ARG A 248 9.03 -15.22 -9.56
CA ARG A 248 10.01 -14.14 -9.78
C ARG A 248 9.59 -12.90 -9.00
N ILE A 249 8.31 -12.58 -9.03
CA ILE A 249 7.72 -11.46 -8.28
C ILE A 249 7.84 -11.71 -6.79
N ILE A 250 7.48 -12.92 -6.32
CA ILE A 250 7.56 -13.28 -4.89
C ILE A 250 8.99 -13.15 -4.35
N LYS A 251 9.98 -13.62 -5.11
CA LYS A 251 11.41 -13.49 -4.75
C LYS A 251 11.89 -12.04 -4.66
N ARG A 252 11.27 -11.13 -5.41
CA ARG A 252 11.60 -9.70 -5.36
C ARG A 252 10.81 -8.93 -4.30
N LEU A 253 9.74 -9.50 -3.78
CA LEU A 253 8.94 -8.94 -2.68
C LEU A 253 9.41 -9.39 -1.31
N SER A 254 9.91 -10.62 -1.21
CA SER A 254 10.13 -11.27 0.08
C SER A 254 11.42 -12.08 0.12
N MET A 255 12.01 -12.19 1.30
CA MET A 255 13.07 -13.16 1.58
C MET A 255 12.45 -14.53 1.81
N ASN A 256 13.03 -15.54 1.16
CA ASN A 256 12.61 -16.95 1.30
C ASN A 256 11.11 -17.20 1.03
N GLY A 257 10.45 -16.29 0.29
CA GLY A 257 9.01 -16.40 -0.01
C GLY A 257 8.08 -16.15 1.18
N ARG A 258 8.57 -15.58 2.29
CA ARG A 258 7.80 -15.40 3.53
C ARG A 258 7.82 -13.97 4.05
N ASP A 259 8.99 -13.40 4.21
CA ASP A 259 9.17 -12.14 4.93
C ASP A 259 9.27 -10.97 3.95
N CYS A 260 8.27 -10.08 3.98
CA CYS A 260 8.24 -8.84 3.23
C CYS A 260 8.65 -7.67 4.14
N PHE A 261 9.59 -6.86 3.67
CA PHE A 261 10.13 -5.73 4.42
C PHE A 261 9.65 -4.42 3.81
N GLY A 262 8.71 -3.75 4.47
CA GLY A 262 8.16 -2.46 4.04
C GLY A 262 9.08 -1.30 4.36
N CYS A 263 8.83 -0.15 3.73
CA CYS A 263 9.40 1.12 4.12
C CYS A 263 8.83 1.60 5.47
N GLU A 264 9.53 2.54 6.13
CA GLU A 264 9.12 3.07 7.45
C GLU A 264 7.87 3.96 7.37
N GLY A 265 7.73 4.72 6.29
CA GLY A 265 6.60 5.62 6.06
C GLY A 265 5.58 5.07 5.07
N THR A 266 4.68 5.93 4.65
CA THR A 266 3.78 5.68 3.51
C THR A 266 4.33 6.38 2.28
N LEU A 267 4.20 5.74 1.11
CA LEU A 267 4.60 6.30 -0.18
C LEU A 267 3.80 7.58 -0.48
N LEU A 268 4.48 8.70 -0.63
CA LEU A 268 3.89 10.02 -0.90
C LEU A 268 4.38 10.56 -2.24
N PRO A 269 3.61 11.36 -2.96
CA PRO A 269 4.11 12.03 -4.16
C PRO A 269 5.28 12.95 -3.79
N SER A 270 6.31 13.02 -4.64
CA SER A 270 7.36 14.02 -4.49
C SER A 270 6.79 15.43 -4.67
N LEU A 271 7.45 16.45 -4.14
CA LEU A 271 6.92 17.82 -4.17
C LEU A 271 6.71 18.34 -5.61
N ASP A 272 7.60 17.99 -6.52
CA ASP A 272 7.45 18.35 -7.94
C ASP A 272 6.27 17.62 -8.60
N SER A 273 6.02 16.36 -8.24
CA SER A 273 4.84 15.61 -8.70
C SER A 273 3.54 16.12 -8.08
N LEU A 274 3.59 16.61 -6.82
CA LEU A 274 2.41 17.10 -6.12
C LEU A 274 1.97 18.48 -6.63
N PHE A 275 2.92 19.38 -6.90
CA PHE A 275 2.63 20.79 -7.25
C PHE A 275 2.77 21.11 -8.75
N GLY A 276 3.18 20.13 -9.55
CA GLY A 276 3.20 20.27 -11.01
C GLY A 276 4.23 21.26 -11.57
N SER A 277 5.16 21.70 -10.76
CA SER A 277 6.29 22.54 -11.22
C SER A 277 7.58 21.94 -10.70
N GLY A 278 8.35 21.35 -11.59
CA GLY A 278 9.75 21.07 -11.28
C GLY A 278 10.45 22.37 -10.84
N ARG A 279 11.43 22.26 -9.93
CA ARG A 279 12.30 23.40 -9.56
C ARG A 279 12.98 24.08 -10.76
N ASP A 280 12.97 23.41 -11.91
CA ASP A 280 13.62 23.82 -13.15
C ASP A 280 12.65 24.47 -14.16
N GLY A 281 11.41 24.79 -13.74
CA GLY A 281 10.43 25.48 -14.59
C GLY A 281 9.68 24.60 -15.58
N GLU A 282 9.89 23.27 -15.54
CA GLU A 282 9.09 22.31 -16.32
C GLU A 282 7.66 22.30 -15.78
N ARG A 283 6.68 22.48 -16.65
CA ARG A 283 5.26 22.49 -16.27
C ARG A 283 4.73 21.09 -16.12
N TYR A 284 3.82 20.91 -15.17
CA TYR A 284 2.98 19.72 -15.07
C TYR A 284 2.26 19.53 -16.41
N GLY A 285 2.43 18.37 -17.00
CA GLY A 285 1.88 18.07 -18.34
C GLY A 285 2.96 17.95 -19.42
N GLU A 286 4.19 18.38 -19.14
CA GLU A 286 5.33 18.12 -20.02
C GLU A 286 6.16 16.92 -19.52
N SER A 287 6.12 16.62 -18.23
CA SER A 287 6.73 15.40 -17.68
C SER A 287 5.79 14.21 -17.83
N LEU A 288 6.21 13.23 -18.58
CA LEU A 288 5.51 11.96 -18.76
C LEU A 288 5.57 11.06 -17.52
N PHE A 289 6.36 11.45 -16.51
CA PHE A 289 6.65 10.62 -15.33
C PHE A 289 6.33 11.35 -14.05
N LEU A 290 5.69 10.63 -13.14
CA LEU A 290 5.52 11.05 -11.77
C LEU A 290 6.44 10.26 -10.85
N LYS A 291 6.76 10.88 -9.71
CA LYS A 291 7.58 10.29 -8.67
C LYS A 291 6.81 10.24 -7.37
N ALA A 292 6.93 9.12 -6.68
CA ALA A 292 6.51 8.98 -5.30
C ALA A 292 7.68 8.46 -4.47
N VAL A 293 7.74 8.88 -3.22
CA VAL A 293 8.90 8.68 -2.36
C VAL A 293 8.52 8.05 -1.03
N ASN A 294 9.42 7.21 -0.51
CA ASN A 294 9.31 6.69 0.83
C ASN A 294 10.69 6.57 1.46
N ARG A 295 10.74 6.49 2.79
CA ARG A 295 11.98 6.35 3.55
C ARG A 295 12.18 4.94 4.06
N ASN A 296 13.41 4.53 4.05
CA ASN A 296 13.96 3.43 4.83
C ASN A 296 14.84 4.01 5.93
N ARG A 297 15.24 3.20 6.89
CA ARG A 297 16.04 3.65 8.04
C ARG A 297 17.35 4.36 7.65
N PHE A 298 18.01 3.91 6.59
CA PHE A 298 19.32 4.40 6.16
C PHE A 298 19.34 5.02 4.76
N GLY A 299 18.20 5.19 4.19
CA GLY A 299 18.06 5.74 2.85
C GLY A 299 16.60 5.88 2.48
N GLY A 300 16.31 5.72 1.20
CA GLY A 300 14.94 5.78 0.74
C GLY A 300 14.77 5.26 -0.68
N VAL A 301 13.55 5.33 -1.14
CA VAL A 301 13.15 4.85 -2.45
C VAL A 301 12.36 5.92 -3.19
N VAL A 302 12.57 5.97 -4.50
CA VAL A 302 11.74 6.74 -5.43
C VAL A 302 11.06 5.76 -6.37
N PHE A 303 9.74 5.70 -6.29
CA PHE A 303 8.91 4.99 -7.25
C PHE A 303 8.58 5.93 -8.38
N VAL A 304 9.05 5.61 -9.57
CA VAL A 304 8.84 6.41 -10.78
C VAL A 304 7.89 5.66 -11.69
N PHE A 305 6.89 6.35 -12.23
CA PHE A 305 5.94 5.72 -13.11
C PHE A 305 5.45 6.67 -14.20
N ASN A 306 5.08 6.09 -15.33
CA ASN A 306 4.46 6.81 -16.43
C ASN A 306 3.01 7.16 -16.06
N SER A 307 2.66 8.43 -16.15
CA SER A 307 1.34 8.93 -15.75
C SER A 307 0.58 9.60 -16.88
N ILE A 308 0.85 9.24 -18.11
CA ILE A 308 0.15 9.82 -19.26
C ILE A 308 -1.30 9.35 -19.23
N CYS A 309 -2.20 10.24 -18.85
CA CYS A 309 -3.64 10.01 -18.94
C CYS A 309 -4.38 11.32 -19.24
N ASP A 310 -5.52 11.21 -19.92
CA ASP A 310 -6.31 12.35 -20.38
C ASP A 310 -7.44 12.77 -19.42
N GLY A 311 -7.41 12.36 -18.17
CA GLY A 311 -8.46 12.76 -17.25
C GLY A 311 -8.46 12.03 -15.91
N ILE A 312 -9.38 12.40 -15.05
CA ILE A 312 -9.60 11.79 -13.76
C ILE A 312 -10.60 10.64 -13.94
N ALA A 313 -10.24 9.44 -13.49
CA ALA A 313 -11.14 8.32 -13.46
C ALA A 313 -12.32 8.61 -12.53
N GLY A 314 -13.51 8.60 -13.07
CA GLY A 314 -14.70 8.35 -12.30
C GLY A 314 -15.01 6.84 -12.31
N TRP A 315 -16.05 6.44 -11.62
CA TRP A 315 -16.59 5.07 -11.65
C TRP A 315 -16.91 4.55 -13.06
N ASP A 316 -17.08 5.45 -14.02
CA ASP A 316 -17.35 5.11 -15.42
C ASP A 316 -16.13 4.58 -16.18
N ARG A 317 -15.00 4.38 -15.53
CA ARG A 317 -13.81 3.71 -16.09
C ARG A 317 -13.53 4.08 -17.54
N GLY A 318 -13.64 5.38 -17.85
CA GLY A 318 -13.33 5.89 -19.18
C GLY A 318 -11.87 5.62 -19.56
N ARG A 319 -11.60 5.45 -20.83
CA ARG A 319 -10.24 5.28 -21.34
C ARG A 319 -9.46 6.57 -21.11
N TYR A 320 -8.39 6.47 -20.31
CA TYR A 320 -7.58 7.59 -19.89
C TYR A 320 -6.22 7.69 -20.60
N CYS A 321 -5.88 6.72 -21.43
CA CYS A 321 -4.59 6.66 -22.10
C CYS A 321 -4.65 7.41 -23.42
N LYS A 322 -3.67 8.29 -23.64
CA LYS A 322 -3.33 8.81 -24.95
C LYS A 322 -2.89 7.68 -25.90
N SER A 323 -2.63 8.01 -27.17
CA SER A 323 -2.29 7.03 -28.19
C SER A 323 -1.11 6.11 -27.79
N GLU A 324 -1.04 4.91 -28.36
CA GLU A 324 0.08 3.98 -28.16
C GLU A 324 1.45 4.61 -28.44
N GLU A 325 1.54 5.59 -29.35
CA GLU A 325 2.78 6.30 -29.68
C GLU A 325 3.25 7.18 -28.52
N GLU A 326 2.35 7.87 -27.81
CA GLU A 326 2.67 8.68 -26.64
C GLU A 326 3.05 7.81 -25.43
N LEU A 327 2.46 6.63 -25.33
CA LEU A 327 2.76 5.66 -24.27
C LEU A 327 4.14 5.00 -24.45
N ASN A 328 4.64 4.92 -25.68
CA ASN A 328 5.91 4.30 -26.03
C ASN A 328 7.08 5.29 -26.13
N SER A 329 6.85 6.56 -25.81
CA SER A 329 7.94 7.55 -25.83
C SER A 329 8.96 7.23 -24.74
N ASP A 330 10.23 7.09 -25.15
CA ASP A 330 11.35 7.05 -24.23
C ASP A 330 11.46 8.41 -23.53
N GLY A 331 11.62 8.39 -22.22
CA GLY A 331 11.69 9.60 -21.44
C GLY A 331 12.80 9.55 -20.40
N LYS A 332 13.22 10.72 -19.97
CA LYS A 332 14.18 10.88 -18.88
C LYS A 332 13.46 11.40 -17.65
N VAL A 333 13.71 10.78 -16.51
CA VAL A 333 13.23 11.28 -15.23
C VAL A 333 14.39 11.77 -14.39
N ARG A 334 14.21 12.92 -13.77
CA ARG A 334 15.17 13.47 -12.80
C ARG A 334 14.83 12.97 -11.42
N VAL A 335 15.78 12.28 -10.79
CA VAL A 335 15.69 11.86 -9.40
C VAL A 335 16.75 12.59 -8.61
N ARG A 336 16.35 13.13 -7.45
CA ARG A 336 17.22 13.87 -6.54
C ARG A 336 17.16 13.27 -5.15
N PRO A 337 18.24 13.35 -4.37
CA PRO A 337 18.16 13.05 -2.92
C PRO A 337 17.10 13.87 -2.20
N ASP A 338 16.92 15.14 -2.60
CA ASP A 338 15.89 16.04 -2.07
C ASP A 338 14.46 15.56 -2.33
N ASP A 339 14.23 14.69 -3.29
CA ASP A 339 12.91 14.08 -3.49
C ASP A 339 12.50 13.27 -2.25
N VAL A 340 13.47 12.58 -1.62
CA VAL A 340 13.27 11.74 -0.44
C VAL A 340 13.57 12.49 0.87
N PHE A 341 14.61 13.34 0.88
CA PHE A 341 15.19 13.97 2.06
C PHE A 341 15.05 15.49 2.04
N SER A 342 13.86 16.00 1.72
CA SER A 342 13.59 17.45 1.50
C SER A 342 14.09 18.36 2.64
N ASP A 343 14.06 17.88 3.88
CA ASP A 343 14.42 18.65 5.08
C ASP A 343 15.85 18.40 5.57
N ASP A 344 16.43 17.25 5.19
CA ASP A 344 17.71 16.77 5.72
C ASP A 344 18.82 16.69 4.66
N ALA A 345 18.51 17.00 3.39
CA ALA A 345 19.48 16.88 2.32
C ALA A 345 20.62 17.87 2.52
N ASN A 346 21.67 17.42 3.19
CA ASN A 346 22.92 18.15 3.30
C ASN A 346 23.54 18.28 1.91
N THR A 347 23.61 19.51 1.39
CA THR A 347 24.17 19.81 0.07
C THR A 347 25.63 19.39 -0.05
N ALA A 348 26.33 19.19 1.06
CA ALA A 348 27.71 18.72 1.13
C ALA A 348 27.85 17.20 1.11
N GLN A 349 26.76 16.44 1.17
CA GLN A 349 26.80 14.98 1.22
C GLN A 349 26.82 14.37 -0.19
N ASP A 350 27.64 13.36 -0.38
CA ASP A 350 27.62 12.51 -1.57
C ASP A 350 26.51 11.47 -1.46
N TRP A 351 25.95 11.06 -2.61
CA TRP A 351 24.84 10.14 -2.68
C TRP A 351 25.07 9.05 -3.71
N MET A 352 24.51 7.88 -3.47
CA MET A 352 24.39 6.81 -4.45
C MET A 352 22.94 6.51 -4.76
N MET A 353 22.69 6.20 -6.02
CA MET A 353 21.38 5.81 -6.51
C MET A 353 21.50 4.48 -7.25
N TRP A 354 20.63 3.54 -6.92
CA TRP A 354 20.57 2.23 -7.55
C TRP A 354 19.27 2.08 -8.31
N ASP A 355 19.37 1.84 -9.61
CA ASP A 355 18.25 1.51 -10.47
C ASP A 355 17.94 0.01 -10.37
N CYS A 356 16.82 -0.35 -9.73
CA CYS A 356 16.47 -1.74 -9.47
C CYS A 356 16.14 -2.54 -10.74
N LYS A 357 15.70 -1.88 -11.81
CA LYS A 357 15.37 -2.54 -13.07
C LYS A 357 16.59 -2.75 -13.94
N ARG A 358 17.38 -1.69 -14.15
CA ARG A 358 18.59 -1.73 -14.97
C ARG A 358 19.82 -2.29 -14.26
N ARG A 359 19.74 -2.43 -12.92
CA ARG A 359 20.87 -2.83 -12.07
C ARG A 359 22.09 -1.92 -12.30
N GLN A 360 21.85 -0.61 -12.35
CA GLN A 360 22.87 0.42 -12.54
C GLN A 360 23.03 1.29 -11.31
N LEU A 361 24.31 1.61 -11.03
CA LEU A 361 24.70 2.50 -9.95
C LEU A 361 25.08 3.87 -10.49
N THR A 362 24.52 4.92 -9.90
CA THR A 362 24.87 6.31 -10.16
C THR A 362 25.38 6.98 -8.90
N VAL A 363 26.51 7.70 -8.99
CA VAL A 363 27.11 8.44 -7.87
C VAL A 363 26.96 9.93 -8.10
N LEU A 364 26.47 10.63 -7.11
CA LEU A 364 26.33 12.09 -7.09
C LEU A 364 27.31 12.69 -6.09
N MET A 365 28.31 13.41 -6.59
CA MET A 365 29.37 14.01 -5.78
C MET A 365 29.03 15.46 -5.39
N ALA A 366 29.18 15.82 -4.11
CA ALA A 366 28.94 17.17 -3.62
C ALA A 366 29.85 18.23 -4.27
N GLU A 367 31.13 17.90 -4.44
CA GLU A 367 32.15 18.82 -4.97
C GLU A 367 31.96 19.28 -6.41
N LYS A 368 31.16 18.55 -7.19
CA LYS A 368 30.94 18.81 -8.63
C LYS A 368 29.64 19.56 -8.90
N ARG A 369 29.02 20.14 -7.88
CA ARG A 369 27.66 20.70 -8.01
C ARG A 369 27.71 22.22 -8.01
N THR A 370 27.26 22.85 -9.10
CA THR A 370 26.79 24.23 -9.05
C THR A 370 25.43 24.30 -8.37
N LYS A 371 25.04 25.47 -7.83
CA LYS A 371 23.69 25.65 -7.22
C LYS A 371 22.53 25.25 -8.14
N ALA A 372 22.74 25.30 -9.46
CA ALA A 372 21.73 24.93 -10.47
C ALA A 372 21.74 23.41 -10.80
N GLU A 373 22.86 22.71 -10.54
CA GLU A 373 23.06 21.29 -10.86
C GLU A 373 23.01 20.40 -9.62
N MET A 374 22.55 20.94 -8.50
CA MET A 374 22.57 20.24 -7.22
C MET A 374 21.86 18.89 -7.27
N GLY A 375 22.68 17.84 -7.41
CA GLY A 375 22.30 16.52 -7.03
C GLY A 375 21.25 15.82 -7.91
N THR A 376 21.24 16.08 -9.22
CA THR A 376 20.29 15.46 -10.13
C THR A 376 20.95 14.29 -10.86
N ALA A 377 20.39 13.10 -10.74
CA ALA A 377 20.66 11.99 -11.65
C ALA A 377 19.54 11.91 -12.68
N LEU A 378 19.92 11.83 -13.94
CA LEU A 378 19.00 11.54 -15.04
C LEU A 378 19.00 10.03 -15.25
N PHE A 379 17.85 9.44 -15.06
CA PHE A 379 17.63 8.03 -15.38
C PHE A 379 16.91 7.97 -16.74
N ASP A 380 17.51 7.25 -17.67
CA ASP A 380 16.84 6.92 -18.93
C ASP A 380 15.85 5.80 -18.64
N PHE A 381 14.59 6.03 -18.96
CA PHE A 381 13.56 5.00 -18.94
C PHE A 381 13.45 4.40 -20.35
N ASP A 382 14.31 3.40 -20.62
CA ASP A 382 14.11 2.53 -21.77
C ASP A 382 12.99 1.55 -21.43
N PHE A 383 12.05 1.54 -22.27
CA PHE A 383 10.84 0.78 -22.11
C PHE A 383 10.92 -0.56 -22.85
N GLU A 384 12.01 -1.29 -22.75
CA GLU A 384 11.98 -2.68 -23.15
C GLU A 384 10.93 -3.43 -22.35
N MET A 385 9.89 -3.82 -23.06
CA MET A 385 8.85 -4.69 -22.52
C MET A 385 9.51 -5.96 -22.04
N LEU A 386 9.47 -6.21 -20.73
CA LEU A 386 9.58 -7.58 -20.26
C LEU A 386 8.42 -8.34 -20.92
N ASN A 387 8.76 -9.32 -21.74
CA ASN A 387 7.82 -10.23 -22.40
C ASN A 387 7.02 -11.03 -21.37
N SER A 388 6.11 -10.38 -20.69
CA SER A 388 5.05 -11.04 -19.97
C SER A 388 3.75 -10.71 -20.69
N SER A 389 3.04 -11.74 -21.07
CA SER A 389 1.76 -11.70 -21.78
C SER A 389 0.63 -10.96 -21.05
N ALA A 390 0.93 -10.28 -19.96
CA ALA A 390 -0.02 -9.59 -19.10
C ALA A 390 0.41 -8.16 -18.72
N SER A 391 1.53 -7.63 -19.23
CA SER A 391 1.86 -6.22 -18.98
C SER A 391 1.07 -5.34 -19.92
N LEU A 392 0.31 -4.43 -19.31
CA LEU A 392 -0.40 -3.38 -20.02
C LEU A 392 0.49 -2.64 -21.00
N PRO A 393 0.06 -2.47 -22.23
CA PRO A 393 0.67 -1.48 -23.09
C PRO A 393 0.61 -0.12 -22.37
N GLY A 394 1.78 0.47 -22.11
CA GLY A 394 1.89 1.85 -21.67
C GLY A 394 2.07 2.13 -20.20
N PHE A 395 1.71 1.25 -19.25
CA PHE A 395 1.96 1.50 -17.82
C PHE A 395 3.31 0.92 -17.39
N LYS A 396 4.24 1.79 -17.04
CA LYS A 396 5.63 1.44 -16.75
C LYS A 396 6.06 2.09 -15.44
N ALA A 397 6.82 1.37 -14.64
CA ALA A 397 7.38 1.89 -13.40
C ALA A 397 8.76 1.32 -13.11
N ASN A 398 9.47 1.99 -12.20
CA ASN A 398 10.74 1.55 -11.66
C ASN A 398 10.90 2.02 -10.21
N VAL A 399 11.79 1.37 -9.48
CA VAL A 399 12.20 1.77 -8.13
C VAL A 399 13.67 2.17 -8.18
N ILE A 400 13.97 3.37 -7.70
CA ILE A 400 15.31 3.88 -7.52
C ILE A 400 15.60 3.94 -6.02
N VAL A 401 16.61 3.22 -5.56
CA VAL A 401 17.10 3.33 -4.17
C VAL A 401 18.02 4.53 -4.06
N VAL A 402 17.80 5.36 -3.05
CA VAL A 402 18.63 6.54 -2.76
C VAL A 402 19.33 6.32 -1.42
N ALA A 403 20.65 6.27 -1.45
CA ALA A 403 21.46 5.99 -0.29
C ALA A 403 22.52 7.08 -0.05
N PRO A 404 22.65 7.62 1.18
CA PRO A 404 23.74 8.51 1.52
C PRO A 404 25.07 7.74 1.54
N ILE A 405 26.15 8.43 1.18
CA ILE A 405 27.51 7.90 1.31
C ILE A 405 28.04 8.28 2.70
N PHE A 406 28.27 7.28 3.54
CA PHE A 406 28.81 7.47 4.88
C PHE A 406 30.33 7.62 4.83
N GLU A 407 30.87 8.47 5.72
CA GLU A 407 32.31 8.71 5.87
C GLU A 407 33.03 8.94 4.51
N SER A 408 32.30 9.54 3.56
CA SER A 408 32.74 9.81 2.18
C SER A 408 33.20 8.57 1.38
N SER A 409 32.85 7.37 1.81
CA SER A 409 33.38 6.14 1.24
C SER A 409 32.36 5.04 0.95
N VAL A 410 31.33 4.86 1.75
CA VAL A 410 30.42 3.70 1.64
C VAL A 410 28.95 4.11 1.60
N ALA A 411 28.19 3.53 0.69
CA ALA A 411 26.74 3.58 0.69
C ALA A 411 26.16 2.17 0.78
N ILE A 412 25.05 2.04 1.49
CA ILE A 412 24.37 0.76 1.70
C ILE A 412 23.24 0.67 0.71
N LEU A 413 23.35 -0.24 -0.25
CA LEU A 413 22.32 -0.55 -1.21
C LEU A 413 21.32 -1.56 -0.65
N GLY A 414 21.78 -2.48 0.20
CA GLY A 414 20.96 -3.52 0.80
C GLY A 414 20.87 -4.77 -0.07
N PHE A 415 19.70 -5.38 -0.08
CA PHE A 415 19.41 -6.62 -0.81
C PHE A 415 18.89 -6.28 -2.20
N VAL A 416 19.78 -6.07 -3.16
CA VAL A 416 19.48 -5.52 -4.49
C VAL A 416 18.53 -6.38 -5.36
N ASP A 417 18.27 -7.60 -4.96
CA ASP A 417 17.27 -8.46 -5.60
C ASP A 417 15.84 -8.16 -5.12
N LEU A 418 15.68 -7.45 -3.99
CA LEU A 418 14.38 -6.99 -3.53
C LEU A 418 14.00 -5.63 -4.16
N TYR A 419 12.71 -5.38 -4.38
CA TYR A 419 12.21 -4.05 -4.78
C TYR A 419 12.47 -3.01 -3.68
N ASN A 420 12.30 -3.35 -2.41
CA ASN A 420 12.70 -2.54 -1.28
C ASN A 420 14.03 -3.06 -0.71
N ALA A 421 15.12 -2.81 -1.42
CA ALA A 421 16.43 -3.37 -1.12
C ALA A 421 16.93 -3.07 0.31
N GLN A 422 16.60 -1.90 0.86
CA GLN A 422 17.04 -1.48 2.19
C GLN A 422 16.09 -1.89 3.32
N GLY A 423 14.91 -2.41 3.00
CA GLY A 423 13.90 -2.78 3.99
C GLY A 423 14.39 -3.72 5.10
N PRO A 424 15.19 -4.76 4.78
CA PRO A 424 15.68 -5.70 5.79
C PRO A 424 16.79 -5.19 6.71
N ILE A 425 17.32 -3.98 6.53
CA ILE A 425 18.44 -3.46 7.32
C ILE A 425 17.94 -2.85 8.62
N ILE A 426 18.38 -3.39 9.75
CA ILE A 426 17.99 -2.94 11.10
C ILE A 426 18.92 -1.83 11.60
N SER A 427 20.23 -2.05 11.55
CA SER A 427 21.20 -1.06 11.99
C SER A 427 22.47 -1.07 11.14
N VAL A 428 23.18 0.04 11.16
CA VAL A 428 24.46 0.21 10.49
C VAL A 428 25.37 1.02 11.40
N ASP A 429 26.46 0.43 11.82
CA ASP A 429 27.51 1.08 12.58
C ASP A 429 28.79 1.19 11.75
N VAL A 430 29.27 2.42 11.58
CA VAL A 430 30.57 2.69 10.95
C VAL A 430 31.57 3.00 12.05
N ILE A 431 32.50 2.10 12.28
CA ILE A 431 33.54 2.25 13.31
C ILE A 431 34.82 2.65 12.60
N SER A 432 35.25 3.90 12.80
CA SER A 432 36.55 4.39 12.30
C SER A 432 37.68 3.63 12.96
N GLY A 433 38.59 3.10 12.15
CA GLY A 433 39.83 2.46 12.66
C GLY A 433 40.80 3.50 13.22
N SER A 434 41.84 3.02 13.91
CA SER A 434 42.92 3.87 14.46
C SER A 434 43.76 4.57 13.38
N ASP A 435 43.69 4.10 12.14
CA ASP A 435 44.28 4.70 10.95
C ASP A 435 43.16 5.22 10.02
N ASP A 436 43.28 6.46 9.55
CA ASP A 436 42.29 7.15 8.69
C ASP A 436 41.94 6.43 7.37
N ASN A 437 42.55 5.31 7.07
CA ASN A 437 42.35 4.52 5.87
C ASN A 437 41.47 3.27 6.05
N PHE A 438 41.04 2.96 7.25
CA PHE A 438 40.24 1.77 7.55
C PHE A 438 39.04 2.11 8.40
N PHE A 439 37.90 1.57 8.02
CA PHE A 439 36.70 1.56 8.85
C PHE A 439 36.13 0.14 8.91
N ASN A 440 35.48 -0.19 10.02
CA ASN A 440 34.68 -1.40 10.13
C ASN A 440 33.21 -1.01 9.92
N LEU A 441 32.54 -1.77 9.10
CA LEU A 441 31.11 -1.62 8.86
C LEU A 441 30.40 -2.82 9.48
N ILE A 442 29.55 -2.56 10.45
CA ILE A 442 28.69 -3.56 11.07
C ILE A 442 27.27 -3.31 10.57
N VAL A 443 26.68 -4.31 9.93
CA VAL A 443 25.32 -4.23 9.42
C VAL A 443 24.49 -5.31 10.11
N GLU A 444 23.51 -4.89 10.87
CA GLU A 444 22.50 -5.77 11.44
C GLU A 444 21.31 -5.89 10.46
N VAL A 445 20.90 -7.10 10.19
CA VAL A 445 19.81 -7.40 9.27
C VAL A 445 18.71 -8.22 9.95
N GLU A 446 17.52 -8.19 9.38
CA GLU A 446 16.42 -9.04 9.85
C GLU A 446 16.82 -10.52 9.83
N PRO A 447 16.39 -11.32 10.83
CA PRO A 447 16.80 -12.73 10.97
C PRO A 447 16.51 -13.58 9.72
N ALA A 448 15.46 -13.27 8.99
CA ALA A 448 15.13 -13.96 7.73
C ALA A 448 16.17 -13.76 6.62
N CYS A 449 17.06 -12.77 6.77
CA CYS A 449 18.07 -12.39 5.78
C CYS A 449 19.47 -12.93 6.12
N ILE A 450 19.61 -13.70 7.20
CA ILE A 450 20.90 -14.28 7.59
C ILE A 450 21.38 -15.24 6.50
N GLY A 451 22.60 -15.02 6.02
CA GLY A 451 23.19 -15.80 4.92
C GLY A 451 22.88 -15.32 3.52
N ALA A 452 22.09 -14.24 3.37
CA ALA A 452 21.89 -13.59 2.07
C ALA A 452 22.93 -12.49 1.82
N ASP A 453 23.17 -12.18 0.55
CA ASP A 453 24.16 -11.17 0.14
C ASP A 453 23.64 -9.75 0.36
N VAL A 454 24.35 -8.95 1.14
CA VAL A 454 24.13 -7.52 1.31
C VAL A 454 25.10 -6.75 0.43
N PHE A 455 24.60 -5.84 -0.39
CA PHE A 455 25.37 -5.09 -1.35
C PHE A 455 25.72 -3.69 -0.83
N PHE A 456 26.97 -3.34 -0.99
CA PHE A 456 27.53 -2.03 -0.67
C PHE A 456 28.17 -1.43 -1.89
N ALA A 457 28.12 -0.12 -2.02
CA ALA A 457 28.91 0.60 -2.99
C ALA A 457 30.03 1.34 -2.27
N VAL A 458 31.26 1.12 -2.69
CA VAL A 458 32.47 1.68 -2.07
C VAL A 458 33.16 2.62 -3.06
N ARG A 459 33.49 3.82 -2.61
CA ARG A 459 34.12 4.85 -3.43
C ARG A 459 35.62 4.60 -3.68
N SER A 460 36.29 3.83 -2.82
CA SER A 460 37.76 3.60 -2.87
C SER A 460 38.09 2.13 -3.08
N ALA A 461 39.23 1.87 -3.73
CA ALA A 461 39.67 0.53 -4.11
C ALA A 461 40.10 -0.37 -2.92
N THR A 462 40.12 0.12 -1.69
CA THR A 462 40.55 -0.65 -0.53
C THR A 462 39.34 -1.02 0.31
N VAL A 463 38.81 -2.20 0.11
CA VAL A 463 37.72 -2.75 0.91
C VAL A 463 38.35 -3.47 2.11
N GLY A 464 38.04 -3.02 3.31
CA GLY A 464 38.32 -3.73 4.55
C GLY A 464 37.39 -4.94 4.74
N ARG A 465 37.48 -5.57 5.89
CA ARG A 465 36.58 -6.69 6.27
C ARG A 465 35.16 -6.16 6.50
N VAL A 466 34.18 -6.76 5.85
CA VAL A 466 32.75 -6.55 6.15
C VAL A 466 32.30 -7.67 7.08
N GLU A 467 31.76 -7.33 8.22
CA GLU A 467 31.18 -8.28 9.17
C GLU A 467 29.67 -8.05 9.21
N VAL A 468 28.90 -9.10 8.87
CA VAL A 468 27.45 -9.09 8.96
C VAL A 468 27.06 -9.79 10.26
N VAL A 469 26.41 -9.05 11.15
CA VAL A 469 25.90 -9.55 12.41
C VAL A 469 24.41 -9.83 12.25
N GLY A 470 23.97 -11.07 12.47
CA GLY A 470 22.59 -11.51 12.41
C GLY A 470 22.03 -11.88 13.77
#